data_a199c59a8a512633013fa2073d819a43
#
_entry.id   a199c59a8a512633013fa2073d819a43
#
_cell.length_a   1.000
_cell.length_b   1.000
_cell.length_c   1.000
_cell.angle_alpha   90.00
_cell.angle_beta   90.00
_cell.angle_gamma   90.00
#
_symmetry.space_group_name_H-M   'P 1'
#
loop_
_entity.id
_entity.type
_entity.pdbx_description
1 polymer ?
#
loop_
_entity_poly.entity_id
_entity_poly.type
_entity_poly.pdbx_seq_one_letter_code
_entity_poly.pdbx_strand_id
1 'polypeptide(L)'
;RINGEFGARNKYLLTDVLRKEWKYQGGVVSDWGAANDIVSCMKNGLTLEMPDPKGFHTDVLKEAYKDGRITDQELDNWTKNVLQNFVSLHKNIEENYEVDMEEQNQVARKLENESAVLLKNNSVLPIGKEKKVIIIGELARQMRFQGGGSSHIQPTKMTNAIEAIREKGYQVTYIQIGRAS
;
A
#
# COMPACT_ATOMS: atom_id res chain seq x y z
N ARG A 1 -13.38 5.67 -10.37
CA ARG A 1 -14.74 6.15 -10.02
C ARG A 1 -15.59 4.98 -9.57
N ILE A 2 -16.47 5.23 -8.61
CA ILE A 2 -17.42 4.25 -8.10
C ILE A 2 -18.81 4.83 -8.33
N ASN A 3 -19.64 4.16 -9.13
CA ASN A 3 -20.95 4.65 -9.56
C ASN A 3 -20.91 6.08 -10.15
N GLY A 4 -19.88 6.37 -10.95
CA GLY A 4 -19.70 7.67 -11.60
C GLY A 4 -19.01 8.75 -10.74
N GLU A 5 -18.89 8.58 -9.42
CA GLU A 5 -18.28 9.53 -8.52
C GLU A 5 -16.83 9.16 -8.17
N PHE A 6 -15.96 10.17 -7.91
CA PHE A 6 -14.59 9.94 -7.45
C PHE A 6 -14.60 9.45 -6.00
N GLY A 7 -13.77 8.44 -5.68
CA GLY A 7 -13.71 7.82 -4.36
C GLY A 7 -13.46 8.80 -3.22
N ALA A 8 -12.49 9.72 -3.40
CA ALA A 8 -12.11 10.69 -2.36
C ALA A 8 -13.21 11.69 -1.95
N ARG A 9 -14.24 11.86 -2.77
CA ARG A 9 -15.39 12.72 -2.48
C ARG A 9 -16.73 11.98 -2.46
N ASN A 10 -16.70 10.65 -2.47
CA ASN A 10 -17.93 9.85 -2.51
C ASN A 10 -18.60 9.81 -1.14
N LYS A 11 -19.66 10.58 -0.98
CA LYS A 11 -20.44 10.68 0.27
C LYS A 11 -20.98 9.32 0.71
N TYR A 12 -21.53 8.53 -0.22
CA TYR A 12 -22.08 7.23 0.11
C TYR A 12 -21.02 6.31 0.75
N LEU A 13 -19.83 6.21 0.14
CA LEU A 13 -18.78 5.35 0.68
C LEU A 13 -18.18 5.90 1.97
N LEU A 14 -17.78 7.18 1.99
CA LEU A 14 -17.01 7.72 3.11
C LEU A 14 -17.87 8.11 4.30
N THR A 15 -19.10 8.57 4.06
CA THR A 15 -19.98 9.01 5.12
C THR A 15 -21.00 7.93 5.47
N ASP A 16 -21.79 7.47 4.49
CA ASP A 16 -22.94 6.63 4.81
C ASP A 16 -22.51 5.21 5.17
N VAL A 17 -21.64 4.58 4.38
CA VAL A 17 -21.12 3.24 4.69
C VAL A 17 -20.06 3.30 5.78
N LEU A 18 -18.91 3.96 5.50
CA LEU A 18 -17.74 3.90 6.38
C LEU A 18 -18.02 4.47 7.77
N ARG A 19 -18.56 5.70 7.84
CA ARG A 19 -18.77 6.39 9.12
C ARG A 19 -20.05 5.96 9.84
N LYS A 20 -21.19 5.88 9.12
CA LYS A 20 -22.48 5.61 9.76
C LYS A 20 -22.73 4.13 9.95
N GLU A 21 -22.53 3.30 8.93
CA GLU A 21 -22.82 1.87 9.00
C GLU A 21 -21.71 1.12 9.76
N TRP A 22 -20.45 1.26 9.33
CA TRP A 22 -19.31 0.57 9.93
C TRP A 22 -18.77 1.22 11.21
N LYS A 23 -19.21 2.43 11.53
CA LYS A 23 -18.79 3.20 12.73
C LYS A 23 -17.27 3.45 12.77
N TYR A 24 -16.62 3.51 11.63
CA TYR A 24 -15.17 3.77 11.54
C TYR A 24 -14.84 5.16 12.08
N GLN A 25 -13.90 5.23 13.02
CA GLN A 25 -13.49 6.47 13.71
C GLN A 25 -12.12 6.99 13.24
N GLY A 26 -11.41 6.22 12.43
CA GLY A 26 -10.05 6.57 11.95
C GLY A 26 -10.03 7.60 10.84
N GLY A 27 -8.85 8.02 10.43
CA GLY A 27 -8.62 8.93 9.31
C GLY A 27 -8.85 8.28 7.95
N VAL A 28 -9.22 9.10 6.98
CA VAL A 28 -9.25 8.73 5.56
C VAL A 28 -8.26 9.64 4.85
N VAL A 29 -7.26 9.02 4.24
CA VAL A 29 -6.22 9.72 3.48
C VAL A 29 -6.48 9.55 1.99
N SER A 30 -6.31 10.60 1.20
CA SER A 30 -6.45 10.48 -0.25
C SER A 30 -5.27 9.73 -0.86
N ASP A 31 -5.50 9.07 -1.98
CA ASP A 31 -4.42 8.72 -2.88
C ASP A 31 -3.82 10.00 -3.52
N TRP A 32 -2.60 9.90 -4.03
CA TRP A 32 -1.88 11.03 -4.62
C TRP A 32 -2.66 11.67 -5.76
N GLY A 33 -3.04 12.95 -5.58
CA GLY A 33 -3.81 13.72 -6.55
C GLY A 33 -5.28 13.32 -6.69
N ALA A 34 -5.82 12.50 -5.78
CA ALA A 34 -7.21 12.05 -5.86
C ALA A 34 -8.23 13.07 -5.30
N ALA A 35 -7.80 14.07 -4.54
CA ALA A 35 -8.65 15.11 -3.97
C ALA A 35 -8.93 16.24 -4.99
N ASN A 36 -9.59 15.91 -6.09
CA ASN A 36 -9.83 16.83 -7.20
C ASN A 36 -10.89 17.93 -6.96
N ASP A 37 -11.71 17.79 -5.92
CA ASP A 37 -12.65 18.78 -5.40
C ASP A 37 -12.58 18.75 -3.88
N ILE A 38 -11.68 19.56 -3.34
CA ILE A 38 -11.36 19.52 -1.91
C ILE A 38 -12.53 19.88 -1.01
N VAL A 39 -13.43 20.76 -1.46
CA VAL A 39 -14.63 21.13 -0.68
C VAL A 39 -15.54 19.92 -0.51
N SER A 40 -15.85 19.22 -1.59
CA SER A 40 -16.66 18.00 -1.55
C SER A 40 -15.94 16.87 -0.81
N CYS A 41 -14.62 16.74 -0.98
CA CYS A 41 -13.82 15.74 -0.26
C CYS A 41 -13.91 15.96 1.26
N MET A 42 -13.68 17.19 1.72
CA MET A 42 -13.77 17.56 3.14
C MET A 42 -15.18 17.28 3.71
N LYS A 43 -16.22 17.75 3.02
CA LYS A 43 -17.62 17.59 3.46
C LYS A 43 -18.06 16.12 3.52
N ASN A 44 -17.49 15.27 2.67
CA ASN A 44 -17.91 13.88 2.54
C ASN A 44 -17.02 12.89 3.30
N GLY A 45 -16.04 13.35 4.09
CA GLY A 45 -15.35 12.50 5.06
C GLY A 45 -13.87 12.22 4.79
N LEU A 46 -13.25 12.86 3.79
CA LEU A 46 -11.80 12.86 3.64
C LEU A 46 -11.18 13.60 4.83
N THR A 47 -10.17 13.00 5.47
CA THR A 47 -9.49 13.61 6.63
C THR A 47 -8.22 14.33 6.23
N LEU A 48 -7.42 13.73 5.34
CA LEU A 48 -6.13 14.26 4.93
C LEU A 48 -5.94 14.09 3.42
N GLU A 49 -5.55 15.18 2.77
CA GLU A 49 -5.15 15.16 1.37
C GLU A 49 -3.66 14.83 1.23
N MET A 50 -3.34 14.01 0.24
CA MET A 50 -1.97 13.71 -0.17
C MET A 50 -1.79 13.83 -1.69
N PRO A 51 -0.62 14.30 -2.18
CA PRO A 51 0.41 15.02 -1.42
C PRO A 51 -0.07 16.42 -1.02
N ASP A 52 0.72 17.15 -0.24
CA ASP A 52 0.47 18.55 0.06
C ASP A 52 0.27 19.38 -1.23
N PRO A 53 -0.89 20.04 -1.40
CA PRO A 53 -1.19 20.85 -2.59
C PRO A 53 -0.46 22.20 -2.58
N LYS A 54 0.52 22.41 -1.71
CA LYS A 54 1.32 23.64 -1.57
C LYS A 54 0.47 24.90 -1.39
N GLY A 55 -0.58 24.78 -0.60
CA GLY A 55 -1.48 25.89 -0.29
C GLY A 55 -2.64 26.11 -1.27
N PHE A 56 -2.61 25.53 -2.47
CA PHE A 56 -3.66 25.75 -3.47
C PHE A 56 -5.06 25.40 -2.93
N HIS A 57 -5.24 24.24 -2.36
CA HIS A 57 -6.54 23.84 -1.80
C HIS A 57 -6.90 24.58 -0.52
N THR A 58 -5.90 25.09 0.23
CA THR A 58 -6.14 25.96 1.38
C THR A 58 -6.86 27.23 0.98
N ASP A 59 -6.47 27.86 -0.12
CA ASP A 59 -7.12 29.07 -0.61
C ASP A 59 -8.52 28.78 -1.15
N VAL A 60 -8.71 27.66 -1.84
CA VAL A 60 -10.04 27.20 -2.28
C VAL A 60 -10.98 26.97 -1.08
N LEU A 61 -10.49 26.38 0.02
CA LEU A 61 -11.29 26.18 1.24
C LEU A 61 -11.61 27.51 1.94
N LYS A 62 -10.66 28.45 2.02
CA LYS A 62 -10.90 29.78 2.57
C LYS A 62 -11.96 30.56 1.80
N GLU A 63 -11.92 30.50 0.47
CA GLU A 63 -12.93 31.11 -0.37
C GLU A 63 -14.28 30.44 -0.19
N ALA A 64 -14.33 29.11 -0.19
CA ALA A 64 -15.54 28.34 0.03
C ALA A 64 -16.20 28.63 1.39
N TYR A 65 -15.40 28.91 2.40
CA TYR A 65 -15.91 29.32 3.71
C TYR A 65 -16.47 30.75 3.67
N LYS A 66 -15.75 31.70 3.03
CA LYS A 66 -16.20 33.10 2.90
C LYS A 66 -17.51 33.23 2.13
N ASP A 67 -17.70 32.44 1.10
CA ASP A 67 -18.91 32.46 0.26
C ASP A 67 -20.04 31.57 0.77
N GLY A 68 -19.87 30.95 1.92
CA GLY A 68 -20.89 30.15 2.61
C GLY A 68 -21.07 28.72 2.05
N ARG A 69 -20.21 28.26 1.16
CA ARG A 69 -20.20 26.86 0.71
C ARG A 69 -19.76 25.91 1.80
N ILE A 70 -19.02 26.36 2.79
CA ILE A 70 -18.63 25.60 3.99
C ILE A 70 -19.18 26.34 5.21
N THR A 71 -19.91 25.64 6.05
CA THR A 71 -20.45 26.16 7.31
C THR A 71 -19.45 25.97 8.46
N ASP A 72 -19.60 26.73 9.54
CA ASP A 72 -18.81 26.57 10.77
C ASP A 72 -18.88 25.13 11.27
N GLN A 73 -20.07 24.54 11.31
CA GLN A 73 -20.26 23.19 11.80
C GLN A 73 -19.52 22.14 10.92
N GLU A 74 -19.50 22.32 9.61
CA GLU A 74 -18.76 21.42 8.70
C GLU A 74 -17.25 21.54 8.92
N LEU A 75 -16.76 22.77 9.08
CA LEU A 75 -15.36 23.05 9.36
C LEU A 75 -14.94 22.47 10.72
N ASP A 76 -15.74 22.67 11.76
CA ASP A 76 -15.50 22.15 13.10
C ASP A 76 -15.50 20.60 13.10
N ASN A 77 -16.45 19.98 12.42
CA ASN A 77 -16.51 18.52 12.30
C ASN A 77 -15.28 17.96 11.61
N TRP A 78 -14.82 18.59 10.54
CA TRP A 78 -13.62 18.17 9.83
C TRP A 78 -12.37 18.35 10.69
N THR A 79 -12.21 19.52 11.30
CA THR A 79 -11.10 19.83 12.23
C THR A 79 -11.05 18.84 13.38
N LYS A 80 -12.20 18.53 13.97
CA LYS A 80 -12.31 17.51 15.03
C LYS A 80 -11.85 16.15 14.56
N ASN A 81 -12.25 15.72 13.38
CA ASN A 81 -11.82 14.44 12.82
C ASN A 81 -10.31 14.40 12.61
N VAL A 82 -9.71 15.48 12.08
CA VAL A 82 -8.25 15.60 11.90
C VAL A 82 -7.54 15.49 13.26
N LEU A 83 -7.95 16.30 14.23
CA LEU A 83 -7.34 16.32 15.56
C LEU A 83 -7.48 14.98 16.29
N GLN A 84 -8.65 14.35 16.25
CA GLN A 84 -8.86 13.04 16.87
C GLN A 84 -7.90 11.97 16.29
N ASN A 85 -7.67 12.01 14.98
CA ASN A 85 -6.72 11.10 14.36
C ASN A 85 -5.29 11.34 14.82
N PHE A 86 -4.82 12.59 14.81
CA PHE A 86 -3.48 12.93 15.29
C PHE A 86 -3.28 12.56 16.76
N VAL A 87 -4.24 12.86 17.62
CA VAL A 87 -4.17 12.51 19.05
C VAL A 87 -4.17 10.99 19.26
N SER A 88 -5.00 10.27 18.50
CA SER A 88 -5.07 8.80 18.59
C SER A 88 -3.75 8.15 18.13
N LEU A 89 -3.18 8.63 17.03
CA LEU A 89 -1.89 8.13 16.53
C LEU A 89 -0.78 8.41 17.55
N HIS A 90 -0.72 9.64 18.09
CA HIS A 90 0.32 10.01 19.05
C HIS A 90 0.26 9.16 20.34
N LYS A 91 -0.92 8.83 20.83
CA LYS A 91 -1.08 7.98 22.03
C LYS A 91 -0.59 6.54 21.85
N ASN A 92 -0.51 6.08 20.62
CA ASN A 92 -0.09 4.72 20.28
C ASN A 92 1.36 4.66 19.77
N ILE A 93 2.11 5.76 19.83
CA ILE A 93 3.54 5.74 19.52
C ILE A 93 4.29 5.11 20.68
N GLU A 94 4.98 4.04 20.40
CA GLU A 94 5.93 3.42 21.32
C GLU A 94 7.29 4.07 21.11
N GLU A 95 7.75 4.81 22.12
CA GLU A 95 9.06 5.45 22.09
C GLU A 95 10.18 4.38 22.11
N ASN A 96 11.18 4.55 21.24
CA ASN A 96 12.31 3.64 21.10
C ASN A 96 11.96 2.22 20.62
N TYR A 97 10.84 2.06 19.89
CA TYR A 97 10.52 0.79 19.24
C TYR A 97 11.54 0.48 18.15
N GLU A 98 12.23 -0.65 18.31
CA GLU A 98 13.15 -1.18 17.31
C GLU A 98 12.46 -2.31 16.52
N VAL A 99 12.50 -2.21 15.19
CA VAL A 99 11.92 -3.24 14.33
C VAL A 99 12.88 -4.42 14.20
N ASP A 100 12.44 -5.61 14.60
CA ASP A 100 13.16 -6.85 14.29
C ASP A 100 12.97 -7.18 12.80
N MET A 101 14.00 -6.85 12.01
CA MET A 101 13.99 -7.06 10.55
C MET A 101 13.99 -8.55 10.18
N GLU A 102 14.49 -9.45 11.04
CA GLU A 102 14.44 -10.89 10.78
C GLU A 102 13.02 -11.44 10.99
N GLU A 103 12.35 -11.03 12.05
CA GLU A 103 10.94 -11.35 12.28
C GLU A 103 10.08 -10.84 11.12
N GLN A 104 10.27 -9.58 10.68
CA GLN A 104 9.54 -9.02 9.54
C GLN A 104 9.80 -9.81 8.24
N ASN A 105 11.03 -10.26 8.02
CA ASN A 105 11.35 -11.12 6.87
C ASN A 105 10.62 -12.47 6.93
N GLN A 106 10.51 -13.08 8.11
CA GLN A 106 9.77 -14.33 8.29
C GLN A 106 8.27 -14.14 8.03
N VAL A 107 7.70 -13.04 8.51
CA VAL A 107 6.29 -12.67 8.23
C VAL A 107 6.06 -12.49 6.72
N ALA A 108 6.93 -11.75 6.04
CA ALA A 108 6.84 -11.54 4.60
C ALA A 108 6.90 -12.87 3.82
N ARG A 109 7.83 -13.76 4.18
CA ARG A 109 7.94 -15.10 3.57
C ARG A 109 6.71 -15.97 3.82
N LYS A 110 6.15 -15.89 5.01
CA LYS A 110 4.91 -16.61 5.35
C LYS A 110 3.75 -16.12 4.49
N LEU A 111 3.57 -14.80 4.39
CA LEU A 111 2.51 -14.19 3.56
C LEU A 111 2.65 -14.57 2.10
N GLU A 112 3.87 -14.55 1.54
CA GLU A 112 4.12 -14.96 0.16
C GLU A 112 3.76 -16.44 -0.06
N ASN A 113 4.18 -17.33 0.83
CA ASN A 113 3.87 -18.74 0.72
C ASN A 113 2.36 -19.03 0.81
N GLU A 114 1.64 -18.35 1.70
CA GLU A 114 0.19 -18.48 1.85
C GLU A 114 -0.60 -17.84 0.71
N SER A 115 -0.01 -16.91 -0.03
CA SER A 115 -0.62 -16.24 -1.18
C SER A 115 -0.46 -17.04 -2.48
N ALA A 116 0.41 -18.06 -2.52
CA ALA A 116 0.65 -18.85 -3.73
C ALA A 116 -0.48 -19.84 -3.98
N VAL A 117 -1.05 -19.81 -5.19
CA VAL A 117 -2.12 -20.72 -5.61
C VAL A 117 -1.63 -21.64 -6.71
N LEU A 118 -1.59 -22.95 -6.45
CA LEU A 118 -1.21 -23.95 -7.43
C LEU A 118 -2.39 -24.26 -8.37
N LEU A 119 -2.43 -23.63 -9.53
CA LEU A 119 -3.52 -23.76 -10.49
C LEU A 119 -3.55 -25.10 -11.20
N LYS A 120 -2.39 -25.72 -11.45
CA LYS A 120 -2.26 -27.00 -12.13
C LYS A 120 -0.98 -27.71 -11.71
N ASN A 121 -1.08 -29.01 -11.42
CA ASN A 121 0.06 -29.87 -11.15
C ASN A 121 -0.19 -31.27 -11.71
N ASN A 122 0.65 -31.69 -12.64
CA ASN A 122 0.60 -33.06 -13.21
C ASN A 122 1.64 -33.95 -12.50
N SER A 123 1.64 -33.97 -11.18
CA SER A 123 2.58 -34.73 -10.33
C SER A 123 4.06 -34.35 -10.48
N VAL A 124 4.35 -33.13 -10.96
CA VAL A 124 5.72 -32.60 -11.04
C VAL A 124 6.16 -32.02 -9.72
N LEU A 125 5.24 -31.38 -9.00
CA LEU A 125 5.49 -30.78 -7.68
C LEU A 125 4.91 -31.69 -6.57
N PRO A 126 5.60 -31.82 -5.44
CA PRO A 126 6.94 -31.27 -5.13
C PRO A 126 8.04 -31.99 -5.93
N ILE A 127 9.09 -31.23 -6.30
CA ILE A 127 10.25 -31.81 -7.02
C ILE A 127 11.00 -32.75 -6.07
N GLY A 128 11.28 -33.98 -6.51
CA GLY A 128 12.09 -34.93 -5.73
C GLY A 128 13.53 -34.44 -5.56
N LYS A 129 14.12 -34.72 -4.39
CA LYS A 129 15.47 -34.24 -4.05
C LYS A 129 16.59 -34.80 -4.93
N GLU A 130 16.34 -35.94 -5.55
CA GLU A 130 17.24 -36.60 -6.50
C GLU A 130 17.27 -35.89 -7.87
N LYS A 131 16.34 -35.00 -8.13
CA LYS A 131 16.25 -34.27 -9.41
C LYS A 131 17.26 -33.16 -9.52
N LYS A 132 17.83 -33.04 -10.70
CA LYS A 132 18.66 -31.88 -11.08
C LYS A 132 17.74 -30.75 -11.59
N VAL A 133 17.95 -29.56 -11.09
CA VAL A 133 17.16 -28.38 -11.48
C VAL A 133 18.00 -27.52 -12.42
N ILE A 134 17.47 -27.21 -13.58
CA ILE A 134 18.08 -26.27 -14.51
C ILE A 134 17.26 -24.97 -14.47
N ILE A 135 17.93 -23.87 -14.18
CA ILE A 135 17.31 -22.55 -14.14
C ILE A 135 17.89 -21.71 -15.28
N ILE A 136 17.02 -21.14 -16.08
CA ILE A 136 17.39 -20.43 -17.31
C ILE A 136 16.89 -18.99 -17.24
N GLY A 137 17.77 -18.03 -17.53
CA GLY A 137 17.43 -16.62 -17.67
C GLY A 137 17.91 -15.71 -16.54
N GLU A 138 18.12 -14.45 -16.90
CA GLU A 138 18.77 -13.45 -16.04
C GLU A 138 17.95 -13.17 -14.75
N LEU A 139 16.63 -13.18 -14.83
CA LEU A 139 15.77 -12.86 -13.69
C LEU A 139 15.86 -13.85 -12.53
N ALA A 140 16.38 -15.05 -12.77
CA ALA A 140 16.66 -16.02 -11.72
C ALA A 140 17.81 -15.61 -10.80
N ARG A 141 18.74 -14.78 -11.31
CA ARG A 141 19.89 -14.26 -10.60
C ARG A 141 19.69 -12.79 -10.18
N GLN A 142 19.21 -11.98 -11.11
CA GLN A 142 18.85 -10.58 -10.85
C GLN A 142 17.35 -10.45 -10.82
N MET A 143 16.78 -10.51 -9.61
CA MET A 143 15.34 -10.42 -9.42
C MET A 143 14.82 -9.05 -9.84
N ARG A 144 13.69 -9.06 -10.54
CA ARG A 144 12.91 -7.86 -10.82
C ARG A 144 11.66 -7.88 -9.93
N PHE A 145 11.79 -7.33 -8.71
CA PHE A 145 10.75 -7.39 -7.68
C PHE A 145 10.12 -6.04 -7.37
N GLN A 146 10.61 -4.97 -7.99
CA GLN A 146 10.12 -3.61 -7.73
C GLN A 146 9.69 -2.93 -9.02
N GLY A 147 8.74 -1.99 -8.88
CA GLY A 147 8.43 -1.02 -9.90
C GLY A 147 9.39 0.17 -9.89
N GLY A 148 8.90 1.32 -10.37
CA GLY A 148 9.61 2.60 -10.31
C GLY A 148 8.98 3.56 -9.30
N GLY A 149 9.61 4.72 -9.11
CA GLY A 149 9.11 5.78 -8.23
C GLY A 149 9.03 5.36 -6.76
N SER A 150 7.92 5.62 -6.12
CA SER A 150 7.71 5.39 -4.68
C SER A 150 7.71 3.90 -4.28
N SER A 151 7.54 2.99 -5.22
CA SER A 151 7.64 1.54 -4.96
C SER A 151 9.07 1.01 -5.01
N HIS A 152 10.05 1.87 -5.34
CA HIS A 152 11.47 1.51 -5.37
C HIS A 152 12.07 1.61 -3.97
N ILE A 153 12.02 0.50 -3.25
CA ILE A 153 12.58 0.37 -1.89
C ILE A 153 13.93 -0.35 -1.94
N GLN A 154 14.76 -0.12 -0.92
CA GLN A 154 16.02 -0.83 -0.71
C GLN A 154 15.79 -1.90 0.36
N PRO A 155 15.59 -3.16 -0.03
CA PRO A 155 15.34 -4.22 0.94
C PRO A 155 16.61 -4.54 1.72
N THR A 156 16.46 -4.86 2.99
CA THR A 156 17.57 -5.30 3.86
C THR A 156 18.01 -6.73 3.55
N LYS A 157 17.13 -7.52 2.91
CA LYS A 157 17.40 -8.91 2.57
C LYS A 157 16.78 -9.26 1.22
N MET A 158 17.54 -9.90 0.37
CA MET A 158 17.07 -10.42 -0.92
C MET A 158 17.53 -11.86 -1.09
N THR A 159 16.68 -12.70 -1.67
CA THR A 159 17.01 -14.08 -2.00
C THR A 159 16.58 -14.34 -3.44
N ASN A 160 17.49 -14.67 -4.32
CA ASN A 160 17.16 -15.02 -5.69
C ASN A 160 16.76 -16.51 -5.83
N ALA A 161 16.14 -16.86 -6.95
CA ALA A 161 15.63 -18.20 -7.19
C ALA A 161 16.72 -19.28 -7.14
N ILE A 162 17.94 -18.97 -7.62
CA ILE A 162 19.07 -19.91 -7.64
C ILE A 162 19.50 -20.24 -6.22
N GLU A 163 19.68 -19.22 -5.39
CA GLU A 163 20.07 -19.37 -3.98
C GLU A 163 18.99 -20.11 -3.19
N ALA A 164 17.75 -19.69 -3.31
CA ALA A 164 16.62 -20.30 -2.60
C ALA A 164 16.49 -21.81 -2.90
N ILE A 165 16.66 -22.22 -4.16
CA ILE A 165 16.55 -23.63 -4.54
C ILE A 165 17.78 -24.42 -4.07
N ARG A 166 18.97 -23.83 -4.10
CA ARG A 166 20.20 -24.46 -3.55
C ARG A 166 20.11 -24.63 -2.05
N GLU A 167 19.61 -23.64 -1.30
CA GLU A 167 19.38 -23.72 0.15
C GLU A 167 18.39 -24.84 0.52
N LYS A 168 17.46 -25.17 -0.37
CA LYS A 168 16.58 -26.33 -0.22
C LYS A 168 17.26 -27.67 -0.53
N GLY A 169 18.56 -27.67 -0.86
CA GLY A 169 19.37 -28.88 -1.07
C GLY A 169 19.25 -29.48 -2.48
N TYR A 170 18.80 -28.73 -3.47
CA TYR A 170 18.79 -29.19 -4.87
C TYR A 170 20.11 -28.90 -5.57
N GLN A 171 20.48 -29.78 -6.50
CA GLN A 171 21.55 -29.48 -7.46
C GLN A 171 21.02 -28.56 -8.54
N VAL A 172 21.56 -27.34 -8.60
CA VAL A 172 21.12 -26.31 -9.55
C VAL A 172 22.19 -26.01 -10.59
N THR A 173 21.84 -26.14 -11.84
CA THR A 173 22.59 -25.64 -12.99
C THR A 173 21.94 -24.34 -13.47
N TYR A 174 22.71 -23.26 -13.56
CA TYR A 174 22.21 -21.99 -14.07
C TYR A 174 22.74 -21.75 -15.50
N ILE A 175 21.83 -21.34 -16.38
CA ILE A 175 22.17 -20.97 -17.76
C ILE A 175 21.68 -19.53 -17.98
N GLN A 176 22.65 -18.64 -18.25
CA GLN A 176 22.32 -17.28 -18.62
C GLN A 176 21.98 -17.23 -20.11
N ILE A 177 20.79 -16.71 -20.42
CA ILE A 177 20.46 -16.34 -21.80
C ILE A 177 20.79 -14.86 -21.92
N GLY A 178 21.71 -14.53 -22.83
CA GLY A 178 22.03 -13.15 -23.21
C GLY A 178 20.82 -12.50 -23.88
N ARG A 179 20.67 -11.18 -23.74
CA ARG A 179 19.80 -10.43 -24.63
C ARG A 179 20.34 -10.61 -26.06
N ALA A 180 19.45 -10.96 -26.98
CA ALA A 180 19.75 -10.75 -28.39
C ALA A 180 19.95 -9.23 -28.56
N SER A 181 21.17 -8.85 -28.95
CA SER A 181 21.57 -7.48 -29.30
C SER A 181 20.85 -7.01 -30.53
#